data_d132d019aeec8189ffaff62bc6bad22c
#
_entry.id   d132d019aeec8189ffaff62bc6bad22c
#
_cell.length_a   1.000
_cell.length_b   1.000
_cell.length_c   1.000
_cell.angle_alpha   90.00
_cell.angle_beta   90.00
_cell.angle_gamma   90.00
#
_symmetry.space_group_name_H-M   'P 1'
#
loop_
_entity.id
_entity.type
_entity.pdbx_description
1 polymer ?
#
loop_
_entity_poly.entity_id
_entity_poly.type
_entity_poly.pdbx_seq_one_letter_code
_entity_poly.pdbx_strand_id
1 'polypeptide(L)'
;MDRNKIIDKNMLTKIFRKIHRILGLLLSILFLMWFISGIVMIYHSFPRVNQKLKLARQESLTGPLPAVDSLLQVLPDSSRLGGLSVDMYLDRPVFHLKGRQLPAGLYADSLQVVGKPDFNEICRIAGQLGGSVAYRVDSLNRLDQWIPFGYLTKEFPIYKFSFEDDARQEMYISSKSGKVLQWTDRNSRFWAWLGAIPHWVYFTSLRQNQALWINFMIWASGLGAIMCFSGLWIGIWVFWKNRKKGLRSPYKKWWLRWHHITGVVFGVFALTFVFSGMMSFT
;
A
#
# COMPACT_ATOMS: atom_id res chain seq x y z
N MET A 1 -11.96 52.52 -9.02
CA MET A 1 -11.92 51.02 -8.89
C MET A 1 -12.14 50.47 -10.29
N ASP A 2 -11.07 49.89 -10.85
CA ASP A 2 -10.87 49.66 -12.28
C ASP A 2 -11.84 48.63 -12.87
N ARG A 3 -12.61 49.01 -13.90
CA ARG A 3 -13.60 48.16 -14.59
C ARG A 3 -12.98 46.86 -15.12
N ASN A 4 -11.73 46.92 -15.58
CA ASN A 4 -11.01 45.75 -16.11
C ASN A 4 -10.72 44.71 -15.03
N LYS A 5 -10.39 45.09 -13.77
CA LYS A 5 -10.21 44.17 -12.64
C LYS A 5 -11.50 43.46 -12.21
N ILE A 6 -12.66 44.07 -12.40
CA ILE A 6 -13.97 43.48 -12.03
C ILE A 6 -14.41 42.49 -13.09
N ILE A 7 -14.17 42.79 -14.37
CA ILE A 7 -14.48 41.86 -15.49
C ILE A 7 -13.63 40.61 -15.38
N ASP A 8 -12.36 40.77 -15.07
CA ASP A 8 -11.40 39.66 -14.96
C ASP A 8 -11.76 38.69 -13.79
N LYS A 9 -12.10 39.20 -12.60
CA LYS A 9 -12.56 38.42 -11.45
C LYS A 9 -13.85 37.64 -11.71
N ASN A 10 -14.79 38.21 -12.46
CA ASN A 10 -16.03 37.54 -12.81
C ASN A 10 -15.80 36.42 -13.84
N MET A 11 -14.88 36.60 -14.77
CA MET A 11 -14.49 35.59 -15.75
C MET A 11 -13.81 34.39 -15.07
N LEU A 12 -12.81 34.64 -14.21
CA LEU A 12 -12.12 33.61 -13.44
C LEU A 12 -13.11 32.77 -12.59
N THR A 13 -14.04 33.43 -11.91
CA THR A 13 -15.05 32.71 -11.10
C THR A 13 -15.96 31.84 -11.97
N LYS A 14 -16.31 32.25 -13.20
CA LYS A 14 -17.08 31.41 -14.12
C LYS A 14 -16.28 30.17 -14.56
N ILE A 15 -14.98 30.36 -14.85
CA ILE A 15 -14.08 29.27 -15.22
C ILE A 15 -13.97 28.25 -14.08
N PHE A 16 -13.66 28.71 -12.86
CA PHE A 16 -13.56 27.81 -11.70
C PHE A 16 -14.87 27.07 -11.39
N ARG A 17 -16.03 27.71 -11.54
CA ARG A 17 -17.34 27.02 -11.42
C ARG A 17 -17.50 25.91 -12.45
N LYS A 18 -17.08 26.13 -13.69
CA LYS A 18 -17.14 25.12 -14.75
C LYS A 18 -16.21 23.95 -14.43
N ILE A 19 -14.95 24.24 -14.05
CA ILE A 19 -13.96 23.23 -13.66
C ILE A 19 -14.47 22.41 -12.47
N HIS A 20 -14.84 23.07 -11.37
CA HIS A 20 -15.31 22.40 -10.17
C HIS A 20 -16.55 21.51 -10.42
N ARG A 21 -17.49 21.99 -11.24
CA ARG A 21 -18.68 21.22 -11.58
C ARG A 21 -18.36 19.99 -12.42
N ILE A 22 -17.49 20.11 -13.42
CA ILE A 22 -17.13 18.98 -14.31
C ILE A 22 -16.30 17.98 -13.53
N LEU A 23 -15.23 18.42 -12.89
CA LEU A 23 -14.36 17.51 -12.10
C LEU A 23 -15.12 16.94 -10.91
N GLY A 24 -15.97 17.71 -10.24
CA GLY A 24 -16.79 17.25 -9.13
C GLY A 24 -17.75 16.14 -9.55
N LEU A 25 -18.36 16.24 -10.72
CA LEU A 25 -19.23 15.18 -11.25
C LEU A 25 -18.42 13.91 -11.59
N LEU A 26 -17.29 14.07 -12.27
CA LEU A 26 -16.45 12.94 -12.69
C LEU A 26 -15.78 12.22 -11.51
N LEU A 27 -15.32 12.97 -10.51
CA LEU A 27 -14.55 12.45 -9.39
C LEU A 27 -15.38 12.16 -8.13
N SER A 28 -16.67 12.47 -8.12
CA SER A 28 -17.53 12.33 -6.93
C SER A 28 -17.51 10.92 -6.34
N ILE A 29 -17.63 9.90 -7.17
CA ILE A 29 -17.61 8.47 -6.74
C ILE A 29 -16.24 8.10 -6.20
N LEU A 30 -15.16 8.53 -6.87
CA LEU A 30 -13.79 8.29 -6.44
C LEU A 30 -13.52 8.93 -5.07
N PHE A 31 -13.94 10.17 -4.87
CA PHE A 31 -13.78 10.87 -3.59
C PHE A 31 -14.60 10.24 -2.48
N LEU A 32 -15.85 9.85 -2.75
CA LEU A 32 -16.67 9.14 -1.78
C LEU A 32 -15.98 7.82 -1.35
N MET A 33 -15.49 7.06 -2.34
CA MET A 33 -14.74 5.84 -2.10
C MET A 33 -13.47 6.11 -1.27
N TRP A 34 -12.70 7.15 -1.61
CA TRP A 34 -11.48 7.50 -0.88
C TRP A 34 -11.75 7.94 0.57
N PHE A 35 -12.79 8.71 0.82
CA PHE A 35 -13.14 9.10 2.20
C PHE A 35 -13.58 7.91 3.04
N ILE A 36 -14.47 7.06 2.54
CA ILE A 36 -14.96 5.89 3.28
C ILE A 36 -13.79 4.91 3.52
N SER A 37 -13.05 4.57 2.47
CA SER A 37 -11.94 3.62 2.58
C SER A 37 -10.79 4.18 3.42
N GLY A 38 -10.55 5.48 3.40
CA GLY A 38 -9.56 6.14 4.26
C GLY A 38 -9.88 6.01 5.74
N ILE A 39 -11.15 6.13 6.12
CA ILE A 39 -11.59 5.89 7.51
C ILE A 39 -11.30 4.44 7.93
N VAL A 40 -11.59 3.48 7.06
CA VAL A 40 -11.28 2.06 7.33
C VAL A 40 -9.78 1.85 7.50
N MET A 41 -8.96 2.51 6.67
CA MET A 41 -7.50 2.36 6.70
C MET A 41 -6.83 2.90 7.96
N ILE A 42 -7.49 3.75 8.74
CA ILE A 42 -6.99 4.18 10.05
C ILE A 42 -6.79 2.96 10.96
N TYR A 43 -7.64 1.94 10.83
CA TYR A 43 -7.65 0.75 11.67
C TYR A 43 -7.15 -0.51 10.96
N HIS A 44 -7.30 -0.59 9.63
CA HIS A 44 -7.05 -1.80 8.85
C HIS A 44 -6.28 -1.48 7.56
N SER A 45 -4.99 -1.80 7.53
CA SER A 45 -4.15 -1.65 6.34
C SER A 45 -4.28 -2.86 5.39
N PHE A 46 -3.57 -2.78 4.23
CA PHE A 46 -3.39 -3.94 3.35
C PHE A 46 -2.67 -5.07 4.10
N PRO A 47 -3.09 -6.34 3.94
CA PRO A 47 -2.46 -7.45 4.63
C PRO A 47 -0.96 -7.52 4.38
N ARG A 48 -0.22 -7.81 5.42
CA ARG A 48 1.23 -8.02 5.39
C ARG A 48 1.57 -9.24 6.21
N VAL A 49 2.73 -9.81 5.96
CA VAL A 49 3.25 -10.88 6.81
C VAL A 49 3.28 -10.40 8.25
N ASN A 50 2.54 -11.08 9.11
CA ASN A 50 2.52 -10.78 10.53
C ASN A 50 3.83 -11.23 11.17
N GLN A 51 4.76 -10.29 11.35
CA GLN A 51 6.09 -10.60 11.88
C GLN A 51 6.04 -11.18 13.30
N LYS A 52 5.12 -10.71 14.15
CA LYS A 52 4.95 -11.27 15.50
C LYS A 52 4.52 -12.72 15.46
N LEU A 53 3.53 -13.04 14.61
CA LEU A 53 3.05 -14.41 14.44
C LEU A 53 4.12 -15.29 13.80
N LYS A 54 4.84 -14.77 12.80
CA LYS A 54 5.97 -15.48 12.17
C LYS A 54 7.02 -15.83 13.22
N LEU A 55 7.47 -14.86 14.03
CA LEU A 55 8.47 -15.07 15.08
C LEU A 55 7.97 -16.02 16.17
N ALA A 56 6.69 -15.94 16.56
CA ALA A 56 6.12 -16.83 17.57
C ALA A 56 6.02 -18.31 17.11
N ARG A 57 5.96 -18.55 15.80
CA ARG A 57 5.89 -19.89 15.19
C ARG A 57 7.21 -20.38 14.60
N GLN A 58 8.19 -19.48 14.54
CA GLN A 58 9.54 -19.81 14.12
C GLN A 58 10.30 -20.47 15.26
N GLU A 59 11.17 -21.43 14.95
CA GLU A 59 12.03 -22.05 15.95
C GLU A 59 12.96 -21.05 16.62
N SER A 60 13.19 -21.24 17.90
CA SER A 60 14.18 -20.44 18.63
C SER A 60 15.58 -20.73 18.09
N LEU A 61 16.41 -19.68 18.01
CA LEU A 61 17.82 -19.85 17.64
C LEU A 61 18.49 -20.80 18.63
N THR A 62 19.05 -21.88 18.10
CA THR A 62 19.77 -22.91 18.86
C THR A 62 21.18 -23.10 18.30
N GLY A 63 22.12 -23.45 19.15
CA GLY A 63 23.51 -23.69 18.79
C GLY A 63 24.38 -22.45 18.79
N PRO A 64 25.73 -22.64 18.73
CA PRO A 64 26.68 -21.54 18.67
C PRO A 64 26.60 -20.86 17.29
N LEU A 65 26.56 -19.54 17.30
CA LEU A 65 26.72 -18.73 16.09
C LEU A 65 28.21 -18.41 15.91
N PRO A 66 28.74 -18.47 14.67
CA PRO A 66 30.13 -18.08 14.41
C PRO A 66 30.31 -16.57 14.66
N ALA A 67 31.54 -16.20 14.93
CA ALA A 67 31.89 -14.79 15.05
C ALA A 67 31.61 -14.04 13.73
N VAL A 68 31.22 -12.78 13.81
CA VAL A 68 30.95 -11.95 12.64
C VAL A 68 32.20 -11.83 11.75
N ASP A 69 33.38 -11.85 12.33
CA ASP A 69 34.68 -11.82 11.60
C ASP A 69 34.83 -13.03 10.66
N SER A 70 34.42 -14.22 11.09
CA SER A 70 34.44 -15.43 10.25
C SER A 70 33.48 -15.30 9.06
N LEU A 71 32.32 -14.64 9.27
CA LEU A 71 31.39 -14.34 8.21
C LEU A 71 32.00 -13.35 7.19
N LEU A 72 32.67 -12.29 7.67
CA LEU A 72 33.27 -11.28 6.81
C LEU A 72 34.40 -11.86 5.93
N GLN A 73 35.17 -12.85 6.43
CA GLN A 73 36.24 -13.52 5.68
C GLN A 73 35.73 -14.34 4.47
N VAL A 74 34.46 -14.81 4.52
CA VAL A 74 33.88 -15.61 3.44
C VAL A 74 33.20 -14.74 2.37
N LEU A 75 32.95 -13.46 2.69
CA LEU A 75 32.29 -12.54 1.75
C LEU A 75 33.28 -12.00 0.71
N PRO A 76 32.84 -11.78 -0.55
CA PRO A 76 33.72 -11.17 -1.57
C PRO A 76 34.22 -9.78 -1.15
N ASP A 77 35.49 -9.47 -1.42
CA ASP A 77 36.09 -8.16 -1.08
C ASP A 77 35.34 -6.97 -1.69
N SER A 78 34.68 -7.18 -2.84
CA SER A 78 33.88 -6.16 -3.52
C SER A 78 32.48 -5.98 -2.92
N SER A 79 32.11 -6.80 -1.94
CA SER A 79 30.78 -6.77 -1.34
C SER A 79 30.63 -5.62 -0.34
N ARG A 80 29.39 -5.10 -0.23
CA ARG A 80 29.04 -4.12 0.80
C ARG A 80 27.88 -4.64 1.61
N LEU A 81 28.15 -4.95 2.87
CA LEU A 81 27.14 -5.40 3.83
C LEU A 81 26.36 -4.18 4.36
N GLY A 82 25.09 -4.07 4.00
CA GLY A 82 24.19 -3.01 4.47
C GLY A 82 23.29 -3.45 5.62
N GLY A 83 23.25 -4.75 5.93
CA GLY A 83 22.50 -5.30 7.05
C GLY A 83 22.68 -6.80 7.19
N LEU A 84 22.59 -7.27 8.43
CA LEU A 84 22.70 -8.67 8.82
C LEU A 84 21.54 -9.02 9.73
N SER A 85 20.89 -10.14 9.50
CA SER A 85 19.94 -10.75 10.41
C SER A 85 20.13 -12.26 10.42
N VAL A 86 19.75 -12.88 11.52
CA VAL A 86 19.82 -14.34 11.68
C VAL A 86 18.44 -14.84 12.08
N ASP A 87 18.01 -15.95 11.50
CA ASP A 87 16.84 -16.70 11.93
C ASP A 87 17.05 -18.21 11.66
N MET A 88 16.13 -19.01 12.16
CA MET A 88 16.12 -20.44 11.84
C MET A 88 15.45 -20.68 10.49
N TYR A 89 16.09 -21.45 9.66
CA TYR A 89 15.58 -21.93 8.38
C TYR A 89 15.69 -23.45 8.33
N LEU A 90 14.56 -24.13 8.45
CA LEU A 90 14.48 -25.61 8.42
C LEU A 90 15.51 -26.28 9.37
N ASP A 91 15.40 -25.99 10.65
CA ASP A 91 16.23 -26.56 11.74
C ASP A 91 17.69 -26.09 11.74
N ARG A 92 18.08 -25.17 10.84
CA ARG A 92 19.44 -24.62 10.77
C ARG A 92 19.44 -23.10 10.88
N PRO A 93 20.36 -22.51 11.65
CA PRO A 93 20.48 -21.05 11.68
C PRO A 93 21.06 -20.51 10.37
N VAL A 94 20.47 -19.42 9.86
CA VAL A 94 20.86 -18.79 8.60
C VAL A 94 21.09 -17.30 8.80
N PHE A 95 22.23 -16.81 8.34
CA PHE A 95 22.51 -15.40 8.17
C PHE A 95 21.86 -14.88 6.90
N HIS A 96 20.95 -13.94 7.02
CA HIS A 96 20.40 -13.19 5.89
C HIS A 96 21.20 -11.92 5.68
N LEU A 97 21.78 -11.79 4.50
CA LEU A 97 22.65 -10.68 4.14
C LEU A 97 21.90 -9.68 3.27
N LYS A 98 21.98 -8.41 3.63
CA LYS A 98 21.47 -7.30 2.80
C LYS A 98 22.65 -6.49 2.30
N GLY A 99 22.77 -6.32 1.01
CA GLY A 99 23.86 -5.54 0.41
C GLY A 99 24.03 -5.83 -1.07
N ARG A 100 25.12 -5.29 -1.60
CA ARG A 100 25.47 -5.45 -3.01
C ARG A 100 26.44 -6.61 -3.17
N GLN A 101 26.23 -7.46 -4.19
CA GLN A 101 27.08 -8.61 -4.51
C GLN A 101 27.20 -9.64 -3.37
N LEU A 102 26.12 -9.81 -2.60
CA LEU A 102 26.04 -10.77 -1.52
C LEU A 102 25.06 -11.90 -1.86
N PRO A 103 25.33 -13.14 -1.39
CA PRO A 103 24.35 -14.20 -1.41
C PRO A 103 23.15 -13.80 -0.51
N ALA A 104 21.96 -14.35 -0.82
CA ALA A 104 20.76 -14.02 -0.06
C ALA A 104 20.80 -14.56 1.38
N GLY A 105 21.55 -15.65 1.63
CA GLY A 105 21.75 -16.24 2.93
C GLY A 105 22.91 -17.21 2.97
N LEU A 106 23.48 -17.38 4.16
CA LEU A 106 24.52 -18.35 4.48
C LEU A 106 24.08 -19.15 5.69
N TYR A 107 24.22 -20.47 5.65
CA TYR A 107 24.06 -21.29 6.85
C TYR A 107 25.08 -20.89 7.90
N ALA A 108 24.64 -20.60 9.13
CA ALA A 108 25.55 -20.13 10.17
C ALA A 108 26.52 -21.19 10.66
N ASP A 109 26.14 -22.46 10.57
CA ASP A 109 26.96 -23.62 10.99
C ASP A 109 28.12 -23.93 10.03
N SER A 110 27.99 -23.62 8.75
CA SER A 110 28.97 -24.01 7.71
C SER A 110 29.44 -22.87 6.83
N LEU A 111 28.82 -21.67 6.94
CA LEU A 111 29.03 -20.51 6.08
C LEU A 111 28.82 -20.79 4.58
N GLN A 112 28.14 -21.88 4.26
CA GLN A 112 27.76 -22.22 2.88
C GLN A 112 26.53 -21.43 2.45
N VAL A 113 26.47 -21.10 1.15
CA VAL A 113 25.35 -20.40 0.58
C VAL A 113 24.08 -21.26 0.68
N VAL A 114 23.00 -20.65 1.16
CA VAL A 114 21.69 -21.32 1.20
C VAL A 114 21.22 -21.57 -0.24
N GLY A 115 21.01 -22.83 -0.58
CA GLY A 115 20.53 -23.22 -1.89
C GLY A 115 19.08 -22.84 -2.14
N LYS A 116 18.62 -23.10 -3.38
CA LYS A 116 17.20 -23.01 -3.71
C LYS A 116 16.46 -24.15 -3.00
N PRO A 117 15.37 -23.85 -2.25
CA PRO A 117 14.61 -24.89 -1.57
C PRO A 117 13.90 -25.81 -2.56
N ASP A 118 13.79 -27.07 -2.20
CA ASP A 118 12.92 -28.00 -2.90
C ASP A 118 11.45 -27.83 -2.46
N PHE A 119 10.54 -28.53 -3.12
CA PHE A 119 9.11 -28.42 -2.81
C PHE A 119 8.78 -28.94 -1.39
N ASN A 120 9.45 -30.01 -0.93
CA ASN A 120 9.22 -30.59 0.40
C ASN A 120 9.67 -29.62 1.50
N GLU A 121 10.80 -28.96 1.31
CA GLU A 121 11.29 -27.91 2.21
C GLU A 121 10.29 -26.74 2.30
N ILE A 122 9.71 -26.32 1.17
CA ILE A 122 8.68 -25.28 1.14
C ILE A 122 7.41 -25.71 1.88
N CYS A 123 7.00 -26.97 1.71
CA CYS A 123 5.88 -27.56 2.48
C CYS A 123 6.17 -27.60 3.98
N ARG A 124 7.40 -27.93 4.38
CA ARG A 124 7.83 -27.90 5.80
C ARG A 124 7.74 -26.48 6.38
N ILE A 125 8.23 -25.46 5.65
CA ILE A 125 8.11 -24.04 6.05
C ILE A 125 6.63 -23.67 6.24
N ALA A 126 5.77 -24.03 5.29
CA ALA A 126 4.35 -23.74 5.36
C ALA A 126 3.68 -24.46 6.55
N GLY A 127 3.98 -25.73 6.79
CA GLY A 127 3.46 -26.50 7.91
C GLY A 127 3.90 -25.96 9.26
N GLN A 128 5.17 -25.64 9.41
CA GLN A 128 5.73 -25.02 10.63
C GLN A 128 5.05 -23.67 10.95
N LEU A 129 4.96 -22.78 9.97
CA LEU A 129 4.35 -21.46 10.15
C LEU A 129 2.82 -21.53 10.21
N GLY A 130 2.19 -22.46 9.50
CA GLY A 130 0.74 -22.67 9.50
C GLY A 130 0.20 -23.36 10.75
N GLY A 131 1.06 -23.99 11.57
CA GLY A 131 0.67 -24.67 12.81
C GLY A 131 0.14 -26.10 12.59
N SER A 132 0.69 -26.82 11.61
CA SER A 132 0.37 -28.25 11.29
C SER A 132 -1.11 -28.49 10.92
N VAL A 133 -1.81 -27.48 10.45
CA VAL A 133 -3.19 -27.60 9.94
C VAL A 133 -3.15 -28.10 8.50
N ALA A 134 -4.16 -28.87 8.10
CA ALA A 134 -4.32 -29.30 6.71
C ALA A 134 -4.38 -28.10 5.75
N TYR A 135 -3.78 -28.23 4.59
CA TYR A 135 -3.74 -27.18 3.59
C TYR A 135 -3.81 -27.73 2.16
N ARG A 136 -4.29 -26.87 1.26
CA ARG A 136 -4.18 -27.08 -0.19
C ARG A 136 -3.10 -26.18 -0.75
N VAL A 137 -2.34 -26.69 -1.74
CA VAL A 137 -1.27 -25.94 -2.41
C VAL A 137 -1.63 -25.72 -3.87
N ASP A 138 -1.51 -24.46 -4.29
CA ASP A 138 -1.62 -24.03 -5.69
C ASP A 138 -0.28 -23.43 -6.15
N SER A 139 0.17 -23.75 -7.36
CA SER A 139 1.36 -23.15 -7.98
C SER A 139 0.94 -21.98 -8.87
N LEU A 140 1.39 -20.78 -8.52
CA LEU A 140 1.03 -19.54 -9.20
C LEU A 140 2.16 -19.08 -10.12
N ASN A 141 1.84 -18.88 -11.40
CA ASN A 141 2.70 -18.25 -12.42
C ASN A 141 2.16 -16.87 -12.84
N ARG A 142 1.19 -16.33 -12.09
CA ARG A 142 0.60 -15.01 -12.28
C ARG A 142 0.34 -14.36 -10.93
N LEU A 143 0.29 -13.03 -10.92
CA LEU A 143 -0.05 -12.26 -9.73
C LEU A 143 -1.51 -12.49 -9.33
N ASP A 144 -1.74 -12.50 -8.04
CA ASP A 144 -3.04 -12.64 -7.37
C ASP A 144 -3.35 -11.32 -6.62
N GLN A 145 -4.59 -11.18 -6.15
CA GLN A 145 -5.05 -9.97 -5.45
C GLN A 145 -4.25 -9.66 -4.18
N TRP A 146 -3.68 -10.68 -3.53
CA TRP A 146 -2.91 -10.50 -2.29
C TRP A 146 -1.41 -10.32 -2.53
N ILE A 147 -0.95 -10.61 -3.73
CA ILE A 147 0.41 -10.37 -4.23
C ILE A 147 0.37 -9.55 -5.54
N PRO A 148 -0.27 -8.36 -5.58
CA PRO A 148 -0.53 -7.62 -6.82
C PRO A 148 0.68 -6.85 -7.34
N PHE A 149 1.87 -7.05 -6.75
CA PHE A 149 3.06 -6.24 -7.00
C PHE A 149 3.92 -6.83 -8.12
N GLY A 150 4.10 -6.09 -9.21
CA GLY A 150 4.84 -6.54 -10.39
C GLY A 150 6.27 -7.03 -10.10
N TYR A 151 6.95 -6.50 -9.09
CA TYR A 151 8.29 -6.97 -8.72
C TYR A 151 8.34 -8.41 -8.19
N LEU A 152 7.20 -8.99 -7.78
CA LEU A 152 7.12 -10.38 -7.32
C LEU A 152 7.14 -11.40 -8.47
N THR A 153 7.02 -10.98 -9.72
CA THR A 153 7.11 -11.88 -10.88
C THR A 153 8.45 -12.61 -10.97
N LYS A 154 9.51 -12.01 -10.45
CA LYS A 154 10.83 -12.64 -10.33
C LYS A 154 10.85 -13.84 -9.39
N GLU A 155 9.89 -13.96 -8.47
CA GLU A 155 9.77 -15.05 -7.49
C GLU A 155 8.97 -16.25 -8.03
N PHE A 156 8.41 -16.16 -9.23
CA PHE A 156 7.63 -17.25 -9.82
C PHE A 156 8.44 -18.52 -10.07
N PRO A 157 7.80 -19.71 -9.95
CA PRO A 157 6.45 -19.91 -9.40
C PRO A 157 6.37 -19.56 -7.92
N ILE A 158 5.19 -19.06 -7.48
CA ILE A 158 4.90 -18.82 -6.07
C ILE A 158 3.91 -19.88 -5.62
N TYR A 159 4.20 -20.55 -4.51
CA TYR A 159 3.28 -21.53 -3.93
C TYR A 159 2.32 -20.83 -2.97
N LYS A 160 1.02 -20.99 -3.24
CA LYS A 160 -0.06 -20.51 -2.38
C LYS A 160 -0.59 -21.65 -1.53
N PHE A 161 -0.41 -21.54 -0.24
CA PHE A 161 -0.94 -22.47 0.76
C PHE A 161 -2.24 -21.90 1.31
N SER A 162 -3.35 -22.64 1.16
CA SER A 162 -4.67 -22.30 1.70
C SER A 162 -4.98 -23.24 2.86
N PHE A 163 -4.92 -22.74 4.09
CA PHE A 163 -5.11 -23.52 5.30
C PHE A 163 -6.61 -23.74 5.61
N GLU A 164 -6.93 -24.95 6.12
CA GLU A 164 -8.28 -25.34 6.52
C GLU A 164 -8.56 -25.00 7.99
N ASP A 165 -8.12 -23.82 8.42
CA ASP A 165 -8.37 -23.27 9.74
C ASP A 165 -9.58 -22.32 9.74
N ASP A 166 -10.08 -21.96 10.93
CA ASP A 166 -11.20 -21.02 11.09
C ASP A 166 -10.89 -19.64 10.52
N ALA A 167 -9.63 -19.22 10.56
CA ALA A 167 -9.15 -17.95 10.04
C ALA A 167 -9.02 -17.96 8.51
N ARG A 168 -9.12 -19.13 7.84
CA ARG A 168 -8.92 -19.27 6.39
C ARG A 168 -7.63 -18.61 5.94
N GLN A 169 -6.54 -18.95 6.60
CA GLN A 169 -5.24 -18.36 6.29
C GLN A 169 -4.76 -18.73 4.89
N GLU A 170 -4.11 -17.79 4.23
CA GLU A 170 -3.44 -18.00 2.94
C GLU A 170 -2.00 -17.50 3.05
N MET A 171 -1.04 -18.34 2.70
CA MET A 171 0.39 -18.04 2.74
C MET A 171 0.98 -18.22 1.35
N TYR A 172 1.79 -17.25 0.93
CA TYR A 172 2.44 -17.23 -0.38
C TYR A 172 3.95 -17.33 -0.16
N ILE A 173 4.55 -18.40 -0.67
CA ILE A 173 5.97 -18.71 -0.49
C ILE A 173 6.67 -18.77 -1.84
N SER A 174 7.82 -18.10 -1.94
CA SER A 174 8.65 -18.14 -3.15
C SER A 174 9.26 -19.53 -3.34
N SER A 175 9.14 -20.09 -4.53
CA SER A 175 9.82 -21.33 -4.90
C SER A 175 11.33 -21.16 -5.04
N LYS A 176 11.81 -19.93 -5.15
CA LYS A 176 13.24 -19.64 -5.38
C LYS A 176 14.01 -19.42 -4.08
N SER A 177 13.35 -18.83 -3.09
CA SER A 177 14.03 -18.41 -1.86
C SER A 177 13.42 -19.01 -0.57
N GLY A 178 12.28 -19.70 -0.65
CA GLY A 178 11.55 -20.17 0.53
C GLY A 178 10.96 -19.04 1.39
N LYS A 179 11.09 -17.77 0.96
CA LYS A 179 10.59 -16.62 1.73
C LYS A 179 9.08 -16.55 1.68
N VAL A 180 8.45 -16.29 2.83
CA VAL A 180 7.04 -15.92 2.90
C VAL A 180 6.89 -14.50 2.36
N LEU A 181 6.26 -14.39 1.19
CA LEU A 181 6.03 -13.13 0.48
C LEU A 181 4.79 -12.41 0.97
N GLN A 182 3.75 -13.18 1.36
CA GLN A 182 2.50 -12.67 1.88
C GLN A 182 1.86 -13.71 2.80
N TRP A 183 1.14 -13.21 3.80
CA TRP A 183 0.36 -14.04 4.71
C TRP A 183 -0.91 -13.29 5.11
N THR A 184 -2.06 -13.85 4.77
CA THR A 184 -3.37 -13.22 4.99
C THR A 184 -4.30 -14.17 5.74
N ASP A 185 -5.33 -13.61 6.36
CA ASP A 185 -6.47 -14.32 6.93
C ASP A 185 -7.79 -13.72 6.41
N ARG A 186 -8.91 -14.40 6.66
CA ARG A 186 -10.24 -13.95 6.19
C ARG A 186 -10.58 -12.53 6.64
N ASN A 187 -10.25 -12.19 7.88
CA ASN A 187 -10.58 -10.88 8.46
C ASN A 187 -9.75 -9.76 7.80
N SER A 188 -8.44 -9.96 7.68
CA SER A 188 -7.55 -8.98 7.02
C SER A 188 -7.93 -8.77 5.55
N ARG A 189 -8.33 -9.84 4.84
CA ARG A 189 -8.81 -9.75 3.47
C ARG A 189 -10.13 -8.98 3.36
N PHE A 190 -11.08 -9.22 4.27
CA PHE A 190 -12.35 -8.49 4.32
C PHE A 190 -12.12 -6.98 4.49
N TRP A 191 -11.33 -6.59 5.48
CA TRP A 191 -11.04 -5.18 5.72
C TRP A 191 -10.21 -4.53 4.61
N ALA A 192 -9.33 -5.28 3.95
CA ALA A 192 -8.59 -4.77 2.81
C ALA A 192 -9.52 -4.41 1.63
N TRP A 193 -10.58 -5.18 1.39
CA TRP A 193 -11.58 -4.86 0.36
C TRP A 193 -12.38 -3.61 0.65
N LEU A 194 -12.60 -3.27 1.92
CA LEU A 194 -13.30 -2.04 2.33
C LEU A 194 -12.36 -0.84 2.44
N GLY A 195 -11.08 -1.07 2.73
CA GLY A 195 -10.08 -0.04 3.00
C GLY A 195 -9.01 0.06 1.91
N ALA A 196 -7.93 -0.68 2.10
CA ALA A 196 -6.69 -0.49 1.34
C ALA A 196 -6.82 -0.71 -0.18
N ILE A 197 -7.61 -1.69 -0.61
CA ILE A 197 -7.79 -1.98 -2.04
C ILE A 197 -8.45 -0.80 -2.78
N PRO A 198 -9.63 -0.29 -2.37
CA PRO A 198 -10.22 0.86 -3.03
C PRO A 198 -9.43 2.16 -2.78
N HIS A 199 -8.83 2.34 -1.61
CA HIS A 199 -8.11 3.56 -1.30
C HIS A 199 -6.85 3.75 -2.16
N TRP A 200 -6.04 2.70 -2.28
CA TRP A 200 -4.83 2.70 -3.10
C TRP A 200 -5.05 2.18 -4.51
N VAL A 201 -6.29 1.85 -4.87
CA VAL A 201 -6.64 1.27 -6.17
C VAL A 201 -5.77 0.02 -6.47
N TYR A 202 -5.62 -0.86 -5.47
CA TYR A 202 -4.79 -2.06 -5.52
C TYR A 202 -5.49 -3.24 -6.22
N PHE A 203 -6.21 -2.96 -7.32
CA PHE A 203 -6.69 -4.01 -8.19
C PHE A 203 -5.53 -4.60 -8.97
N THR A 204 -5.38 -5.93 -8.96
CA THR A 204 -4.25 -6.63 -9.57
C THR A 204 -4.02 -6.23 -11.02
N SER A 205 -5.10 -6.09 -11.81
CA SER A 205 -5.04 -5.67 -13.22
C SER A 205 -4.29 -4.35 -13.44
N LEU A 206 -4.41 -3.41 -12.52
CA LEU A 206 -3.72 -2.12 -12.57
C LEU A 206 -2.38 -2.17 -11.82
N ARG A 207 -2.39 -2.72 -10.59
CA ARG A 207 -1.25 -2.66 -9.66
C ARG A 207 -0.05 -3.49 -10.10
N GLN A 208 -0.26 -4.55 -10.87
CA GLN A 208 0.83 -5.36 -11.44
C GLN A 208 1.76 -4.54 -12.34
N ASN A 209 1.26 -3.51 -13.01
CA ASN A 209 2.07 -2.54 -13.75
C ASN A 209 2.27 -1.30 -12.88
N GLN A 210 3.44 -1.23 -12.23
CA GLN A 210 3.73 -0.15 -11.28
C GLN A 210 3.70 1.23 -11.95
N ALA A 211 4.24 1.38 -13.15
CA ALA A 211 4.27 2.67 -13.85
C ALA A 211 2.86 3.14 -14.21
N LEU A 212 2.02 2.24 -14.71
CA LEU A 212 0.62 2.56 -15.04
C LEU A 212 -0.17 2.96 -13.79
N TRP A 213 0.01 2.21 -12.69
CA TRP A 213 -0.65 2.50 -11.42
C TRP A 213 -0.21 3.85 -10.85
N ILE A 214 1.09 4.16 -10.82
CA ILE A 214 1.62 5.45 -10.35
C ILE A 214 1.04 6.60 -11.19
N ASN A 215 1.09 6.49 -12.51
CA ASN A 215 0.54 7.51 -13.41
C ASN A 215 -0.95 7.73 -13.16
N PHE A 216 -1.73 6.65 -13.02
CA PHE A 216 -3.14 6.76 -12.68
C PHE A 216 -3.37 7.53 -11.36
N MET A 217 -2.62 7.18 -10.31
CA MET A 217 -2.73 7.83 -9.00
C MET A 217 -2.35 9.31 -9.04
N ILE A 218 -1.27 9.66 -9.74
CA ILE A 218 -0.83 11.05 -9.91
C ILE A 218 -1.90 11.87 -10.64
N TRP A 219 -2.42 11.38 -11.78
CA TRP A 219 -3.44 12.09 -12.53
C TRP A 219 -4.77 12.21 -11.78
N ALA A 220 -5.24 11.15 -11.16
CA ALA A 220 -6.47 11.17 -10.37
C ALA A 220 -6.36 12.14 -9.19
N SER A 221 -5.25 12.12 -8.45
CA SER A 221 -5.00 13.04 -7.34
C SER A 221 -4.78 14.47 -7.83
N GLY A 222 -4.06 14.69 -8.93
CA GLY A 222 -3.84 16.01 -9.51
C GLY A 222 -5.14 16.70 -9.94
N LEU A 223 -6.01 15.97 -10.65
CA LEU A 223 -7.35 16.46 -11.00
C LEU A 223 -8.21 16.70 -9.76
N GLY A 224 -8.08 15.86 -8.74
CA GLY A 224 -8.73 16.06 -7.44
C GLY A 224 -8.25 17.31 -6.73
N ALA A 225 -6.96 17.59 -6.74
CA ALA A 225 -6.40 18.82 -6.16
C ALA A 225 -6.92 20.08 -6.88
N ILE A 226 -6.98 20.06 -8.21
CA ILE A 226 -7.57 21.16 -9.01
C ILE A 226 -9.05 21.34 -8.67
N MET A 227 -9.80 20.26 -8.50
CA MET A 227 -11.21 20.30 -8.09
C MET A 227 -11.36 20.92 -6.69
N CYS A 228 -10.58 20.50 -5.70
CA CYS A 228 -10.61 21.04 -4.35
C CYS A 228 -10.23 22.52 -4.33
N PHE A 229 -9.15 22.89 -5.02
CA PHE A 229 -8.71 24.29 -5.12
C PHE A 229 -9.78 25.18 -5.75
N SER A 230 -10.36 24.76 -6.87
CA SER A 230 -11.43 25.52 -7.53
C SER A 230 -12.68 25.65 -6.65
N GLY A 231 -13.03 24.60 -5.91
CA GLY A 231 -14.13 24.60 -4.94
C GLY A 231 -13.90 25.56 -3.78
N LEU A 232 -12.70 25.55 -3.19
CA LEU A 232 -12.31 26.49 -2.14
C LEU A 232 -12.36 27.95 -2.63
N TRP A 233 -11.80 28.21 -3.80
CA TRP A 233 -11.86 29.55 -4.41
C TRP A 233 -13.30 30.06 -4.53
N ILE A 234 -14.19 29.24 -5.10
CA ILE A 234 -15.60 29.59 -5.26
C ILE A 234 -16.27 29.78 -3.89
N GLY A 235 -16.05 28.86 -2.98
CA GLY A 235 -16.66 28.87 -1.65
C GLY A 235 -16.28 30.13 -0.86
N ILE A 236 -14.99 30.45 -0.79
CA ILE A 236 -14.46 31.63 -0.12
C ILE A 236 -15.00 32.89 -0.81
N TRP A 237 -14.95 32.97 -2.14
CA TRP A 237 -15.45 34.12 -2.88
C TRP A 237 -16.94 34.37 -2.64
N VAL A 238 -17.78 33.35 -2.65
CA VAL A 238 -19.21 33.41 -2.36
C VAL A 238 -19.46 33.83 -0.91
N PHE A 239 -18.71 33.31 0.05
CA PHE A 239 -18.78 33.69 1.45
C PHE A 239 -18.47 35.19 1.62
N TRP A 240 -17.36 35.71 1.08
CA TRP A 240 -16.94 37.10 1.20
C TRP A 240 -17.97 38.08 0.56
N LYS A 241 -18.51 37.71 -0.61
CA LYS A 241 -19.53 38.53 -1.31
C LYS A 241 -20.81 38.67 -0.50
N ASN A 242 -21.19 37.65 0.28
CA ASN A 242 -22.47 37.63 1.00
C ASN A 242 -22.34 37.96 2.51
N ARG A 243 -21.11 38.09 3.05
CA ARG A 243 -20.90 38.36 4.48
C ARG A 243 -21.58 39.62 4.99
N LYS A 244 -21.59 40.69 4.18
CA LYS A 244 -22.24 41.97 4.53
C LYS A 244 -23.76 41.83 4.70
N LYS A 245 -24.37 40.81 4.14
CA LYS A 245 -25.82 40.49 4.28
C LYS A 245 -26.12 39.57 5.47
N GLY A 246 -25.15 39.31 6.34
CA GLY A 246 -25.31 38.40 7.47
C GLY A 246 -25.51 36.89 7.09
N LEU A 247 -25.36 36.54 5.81
CA LEU A 247 -25.60 35.21 5.32
C LEU A 247 -24.32 34.40 5.32
N ARG A 248 -24.31 33.27 6.04
CA ARG A 248 -23.22 32.28 5.99
C ARG A 248 -23.14 31.58 4.64
N SER A 249 -24.28 31.38 3.96
CA SER A 249 -24.38 30.80 2.63
C SER A 249 -25.60 31.34 1.90
N PRO A 250 -25.49 31.76 0.62
CA PRO A 250 -26.62 32.31 -0.15
C PRO A 250 -27.56 31.22 -0.71
N TYR A 251 -27.18 29.93 -0.57
CA TYR A 251 -27.94 28.83 -1.16
C TYR A 251 -29.19 28.46 -0.36
N LYS A 252 -30.36 28.47 -1.02
CA LYS A 252 -31.65 28.13 -0.40
C LYS A 252 -31.80 26.60 -0.20
N LYS A 253 -31.35 25.79 -1.17
CA LYS A 253 -31.41 24.33 -1.09
C LYS A 253 -30.43 23.83 -0.04
N TRP A 254 -30.90 23.02 0.93
CA TRP A 254 -30.13 22.62 2.10
C TRP A 254 -28.84 21.87 1.74
N TRP A 255 -28.85 20.96 0.75
CA TRP A 255 -27.64 20.21 0.32
C TRP A 255 -26.59 21.12 -0.29
N LEU A 256 -26.95 22.16 -1.08
CA LEU A 256 -26.02 23.14 -1.62
C LEU A 256 -25.45 24.04 -0.51
N ARG A 257 -26.28 24.38 0.47
CA ARG A 257 -25.88 25.16 1.64
C ARG A 257 -24.84 24.39 2.47
N TRP A 258 -25.13 23.11 2.78
CA TRP A 258 -24.19 22.28 3.50
C TRP A 258 -22.93 22.01 2.71
N HIS A 259 -23.02 21.67 1.43
CA HIS A 259 -21.85 21.51 0.57
C HIS A 259 -20.95 22.75 0.57
N HIS A 260 -21.52 23.96 0.48
CA HIS A 260 -20.77 25.21 0.54
C HIS A 260 -20.11 25.41 1.90
N ILE A 261 -20.83 25.25 3.01
CA ILE A 261 -20.30 25.47 4.36
C ILE A 261 -19.19 24.46 4.67
N THR A 262 -19.49 23.15 4.52
CA THR A 262 -18.52 22.08 4.78
C THR A 262 -17.35 22.13 3.80
N GLY A 263 -17.60 22.45 2.54
CA GLY A 263 -16.56 22.61 1.52
C GLY A 263 -15.58 23.74 1.81
N VAL A 264 -16.02 24.85 2.42
CA VAL A 264 -15.11 25.92 2.85
C VAL A 264 -14.32 25.51 4.10
N VAL A 265 -14.97 24.85 5.08
CA VAL A 265 -14.34 24.47 6.35
C VAL A 265 -13.36 23.30 6.14
N PHE A 266 -13.80 22.24 5.49
CA PHE A 266 -13.02 20.99 5.34
C PHE A 266 -12.27 20.92 4.00
N GLY A 267 -12.55 21.79 3.07
CA GLY A 267 -11.92 21.76 1.74
C GLY A 267 -10.40 21.96 1.78
N VAL A 268 -9.88 22.70 2.78
CA VAL A 268 -8.43 22.83 2.98
C VAL A 268 -7.82 21.50 3.34
N PHE A 269 -8.44 20.73 4.25
CA PHE A 269 -7.97 19.40 4.61
C PHE A 269 -8.07 18.42 3.43
N ALA A 270 -9.19 18.46 2.68
CA ALA A 270 -9.34 17.64 1.49
C ALA A 270 -8.24 17.95 0.45
N LEU A 271 -7.96 19.23 0.20
CA LEU A 271 -6.90 19.66 -0.71
C LEU A 271 -5.52 19.19 -0.23
N THR A 272 -5.19 19.39 1.04
CA THR A 272 -3.89 18.98 1.59
C THR A 272 -3.71 17.47 1.56
N PHE A 273 -4.74 16.67 1.89
CA PHE A 273 -4.68 15.21 1.84
C PHE A 273 -4.49 14.70 0.41
N VAL A 274 -5.26 15.21 -0.54
CA VAL A 274 -5.14 14.79 -1.94
C VAL A 274 -3.79 15.21 -2.53
N PHE A 275 -3.33 16.42 -2.21
CA PHE A 275 -2.04 16.92 -2.66
C PHE A 275 -0.87 16.14 -2.04
N SER A 276 -0.88 15.90 -0.72
CA SER A 276 0.15 15.10 -0.06
C SER A 276 0.15 13.66 -0.55
N GLY A 277 -1.03 13.08 -0.80
CA GLY A 277 -1.16 11.77 -1.43
C GLY A 277 -0.50 11.72 -2.81
N MET A 278 -0.70 12.75 -3.65
CA MET A 278 -0.03 12.86 -4.95
C MET A 278 1.49 12.92 -4.80
N MET A 279 1.99 13.74 -3.86
CA MET A 279 3.44 13.89 -3.61
C MET A 279 4.11 12.62 -3.09
N SER A 280 3.36 11.68 -2.51
CA SER A 280 3.91 10.40 -2.06
C SER A 280 4.30 9.45 -3.19
N PHE A 281 3.93 9.76 -4.44
CA PHE A 281 4.25 8.97 -5.63
C PHE A 281 5.34 9.59 -6.50
N THR A 282 5.76 10.82 -6.20
CA THR A 282 6.85 11.52 -6.89
C THR A 282 8.14 11.43 -6.11
#